data_f335598a9b8e45b0955306e4b255cbe3
#
_entry.id   f335598a9b8e45b0955306e4b255cbe3
#
_cell.length_a   1.000
_cell.length_b   1.000
_cell.length_c   1.000
_cell.angle_alpha   90.00
_cell.angle_beta   90.00
_cell.angle_gamma   90.00
#
_symmetry.space_group_name_H-M   'P 1'
#
loop_
_entity.id
_entity.type
_entity.pdbx_description
1 polymer ?
#
loop_
_entity_poly.entity_id
_entity_poly.type
_entity_poly.pdbx_seq_one_letter_code
_entity_poly.pdbx_strand_id
1 'polypeptide(L)'
;PYYRDENGGCWRSYKYIGKCYTCDKIDSEIKAFRSGKAFGKFQNMLSDYPAANLFETIPHFHDTPSRYEALKKAVKDNLSGRLQSVKNELSFALDREMDASKLVDLAAEDRIPMRVTHNDTKINNVLFDSITNEAICVIDLDTIMPGLSLYDFGDSIRSGAVTSDENEQDLDKYGLDIALFKSYTCLLYTSPSPRDA
;
A
#
# COMPACT_ATOMS: atom_id res chain seq x y z
N PRO A 1 -0.57 4.44 24.33
CA PRO A 1 -0.24 3.58 25.48
C PRO A 1 -0.43 2.12 25.08
N TYR A 2 0.42 1.25 25.59
CA TYR A 2 0.33 -0.20 25.42
C TYR A 2 0.46 -0.88 26.79
N TYR A 3 -0.06 -2.09 26.87
CA TYR A 3 0.10 -2.96 28.04
C TYR A 3 1.04 -4.12 27.67
N ARG A 4 1.97 -4.46 28.55
CA ARG A 4 2.82 -5.63 28.42
C ARG A 4 2.38 -6.65 29.47
N ASP A 5 1.99 -7.86 29.04
CA ASP A 5 1.60 -8.94 29.92
C ASP A 5 2.80 -9.65 30.54
N GLU A 6 2.52 -10.59 31.46
CA GLU A 6 3.53 -11.37 32.19
C GLU A 6 4.41 -12.26 31.28
N ASN A 7 3.93 -12.59 30.07
CA ASN A 7 4.64 -13.37 29.06
C ASN A 7 5.42 -12.49 28.06
N GLY A 8 5.43 -11.18 28.26
CA GLY A 8 6.09 -10.21 27.38
C GLY A 8 5.26 -9.80 26.15
N GLY A 9 4.03 -10.25 26.03
CA GLY A 9 3.09 -9.87 24.97
C GLY A 9 2.73 -8.39 25.07
N CYS A 10 2.72 -7.68 23.93
CA CYS A 10 2.36 -6.27 23.84
C CYS A 10 0.92 -6.13 23.33
N TRP A 11 0.09 -5.45 24.10
CA TRP A 11 -1.31 -5.26 23.81
C TRP A 11 -1.64 -3.80 23.60
N ARG A 12 -2.46 -3.51 22.60
CA ARG A 12 -3.01 -2.17 22.33
C ARG A 12 -4.53 -2.23 22.38
N SER A 13 -5.14 -1.17 22.90
CA SER A 13 -6.58 -1.01 22.92
C SER A 13 -6.97 0.32 22.29
N TYR A 14 -7.94 0.30 21.41
CA TYR A 14 -8.48 1.46 20.73
C TYR A 14 -9.95 1.65 21.11
N LYS A 15 -10.42 2.90 21.05
CA LYS A 15 -11.85 3.16 21.16
C LYS A 15 -12.55 2.53 19.95
N TYR A 16 -13.56 1.72 20.22
CA TYR A 16 -14.38 1.12 19.16
C TYR A 16 -15.10 2.22 18.35
N ILE A 17 -14.99 2.14 17.04
CA ILE A 17 -15.67 3.03 16.10
C ILE A 17 -16.90 2.27 15.59
N GLY A 18 -18.08 2.66 16.06
CA GLY A 18 -19.36 2.06 15.64
C GLY A 18 -19.98 2.81 14.47
N LYS A 19 -21.08 2.25 13.93
CA LYS A 19 -21.83 2.80 12.78
C LYS A 19 -20.95 3.03 11.55
N CYS A 20 -20.05 2.10 11.29
CA CYS A 20 -19.16 2.10 10.15
C CYS A 20 -19.08 0.72 9.50
N TYR A 21 -18.55 0.67 8.31
CA TYR A 21 -18.26 -0.54 7.55
C TYR A 21 -16.95 -0.44 6.80
N THR A 22 -16.37 -1.57 6.42
CA THR A 22 -15.27 -1.67 5.45
C THR A 22 -15.80 -2.24 4.14
N CYS A 23 -15.05 -2.14 3.05
CA CYS A 23 -15.36 -2.81 1.80
C CYS A 23 -14.09 -3.44 1.20
N ASP A 24 -14.28 -4.57 0.53
CA ASP A 24 -13.18 -5.31 -0.11
C ASP A 24 -12.92 -4.83 -1.55
N LYS A 25 -13.88 -4.10 -2.13
CA LYS A 25 -13.80 -3.60 -3.50
C LYS A 25 -14.39 -2.20 -3.62
N ILE A 26 -13.79 -1.38 -4.47
CA ILE A 26 -14.35 -0.09 -4.86
C ILE A 26 -15.39 -0.32 -5.97
N ASP A 27 -16.62 0.12 -5.71
CA ASP A 27 -17.78 -0.03 -6.61
C ASP A 27 -18.21 1.28 -7.29
N SER A 28 -17.55 2.39 -6.95
CA SER A 28 -17.91 3.72 -7.48
C SER A 28 -16.76 4.72 -7.38
N GLU A 29 -16.75 5.67 -8.31
CA GLU A 29 -15.77 6.76 -8.33
C GLU A 29 -15.78 7.58 -7.05
N ILE A 30 -16.97 7.82 -6.46
CA ILE A 30 -17.07 8.56 -5.20
C ILE A 30 -16.41 7.82 -4.03
N LYS A 31 -16.49 6.48 -4.02
CA LYS A 31 -15.81 5.67 -3.00
C LYS A 31 -14.31 5.65 -3.20
N ALA A 32 -13.85 5.57 -4.47
CA ALA A 32 -12.44 5.75 -4.83
C ALA A 32 -11.89 7.10 -4.35
N PHE A 33 -12.62 8.17 -4.63
CA PHE A 33 -12.29 9.51 -4.20
C PHE A 33 -12.21 9.64 -2.67
N ARG A 34 -13.19 9.11 -1.93
CA ARG A 34 -13.19 9.15 -0.47
C ARG A 34 -12.04 8.37 0.16
N SER A 35 -11.67 7.24 -0.43
CA SER A 35 -10.52 6.44 0.00
C SER A 35 -9.21 7.17 -0.22
N GLY A 36 -8.99 7.71 -1.40
CA GLY A 36 -7.82 8.53 -1.71
C GLY A 36 -7.69 9.73 -0.76
N LYS A 37 -8.83 10.40 -0.45
CA LYS A 37 -8.89 11.49 0.54
C LYS A 37 -8.50 11.01 1.95
N ALA A 38 -8.91 9.81 2.36
CA ALA A 38 -8.58 9.28 3.67
C ALA A 38 -7.08 9.03 3.82
N PHE A 39 -6.45 8.37 2.84
CA PHE A 39 -5.01 8.11 2.85
C PHE A 39 -4.19 9.40 2.66
N GLY A 40 -4.62 10.31 1.78
CA GLY A 40 -3.98 11.62 1.65
C GLY A 40 -4.02 12.43 2.95
N LYS A 41 -5.17 12.43 3.65
CA LYS A 41 -5.29 13.05 4.97
C LYS A 41 -4.41 12.34 6.02
N PHE A 42 -4.33 11.02 5.99
CA PHE A 42 -3.46 10.25 6.87
C PHE A 42 -1.99 10.65 6.68
N GLN A 43 -1.49 10.67 5.45
CA GLN A 43 -0.12 11.09 5.14
C GLN A 43 0.14 12.55 5.56
N ASN A 44 -0.84 13.45 5.35
CA ASN A 44 -0.71 14.85 5.74
C ASN A 44 -0.65 15.04 7.26
N MET A 45 -1.45 14.29 8.04
CA MET A 45 -1.42 14.34 9.50
C MET A 45 -0.08 13.90 10.10
N LEU A 46 0.70 13.10 9.37
CA LEU A 46 2.00 12.56 9.80
C LEU A 46 3.17 13.22 9.04
N SER A 47 2.90 14.29 8.27
CA SER A 47 3.90 14.91 7.40
C SER A 47 5.05 15.58 8.15
N ASP A 48 4.83 16.04 9.37
CA ASP A 48 5.81 16.66 10.27
C ASP A 48 6.48 15.65 11.22
N TYR A 49 6.02 14.40 11.24
CA TYR A 49 6.62 13.38 12.09
C TYR A 49 7.91 12.85 11.44
N PRO A 50 9.06 12.89 12.14
CA PRO A 50 10.32 12.39 11.59
C PRO A 50 10.25 10.86 11.38
N ALA A 51 10.22 10.42 10.13
CA ALA A 51 10.14 8.99 9.78
C ALA A 51 11.26 8.17 10.43
N ALA A 52 12.45 8.74 10.59
CA ALA A 52 13.59 8.12 11.25
C ALA A 52 13.36 7.73 12.73
N ASN A 53 12.31 8.24 13.37
CA ASN A 53 11.90 7.84 14.72
C ASN A 53 11.09 6.54 14.76
N LEU A 54 10.69 6.02 13.61
CA LEU A 54 10.00 4.74 13.50
C LEU A 54 10.97 3.61 13.21
N PHE A 55 10.61 2.43 13.65
CA PHE A 55 11.33 1.20 13.32
C PHE A 55 10.75 0.56 12.08
N GLU A 56 11.59 -0.06 11.27
CA GLU A 56 11.16 -0.96 10.21
C GLU A 56 10.66 -2.26 10.86
N THR A 57 9.34 -2.36 11.07
CA THR A 57 8.72 -3.50 11.78
C THR A 57 8.75 -4.78 10.96
N ILE A 58 8.75 -4.65 9.62
CA ILE A 58 8.89 -5.76 8.68
C ILE A 58 10.10 -5.42 7.78
N PRO A 59 11.29 -5.97 8.04
CA PRO A 59 12.49 -5.67 7.27
C PRO A 59 12.29 -5.95 5.78
N HIS A 60 12.75 -5.05 4.93
CA HIS A 60 12.68 -5.17 3.46
C HIS A 60 11.25 -5.31 2.91
N PHE A 61 10.25 -4.75 3.58
CA PHE A 61 8.83 -4.93 3.21
C PHE A 61 8.52 -4.49 1.77
N HIS A 62 9.02 -3.34 1.35
CA HIS A 62 8.90 -2.81 -0.02
C HIS A 62 10.25 -2.72 -0.77
N ASP A 63 11.25 -3.49 -0.34
CA ASP A 63 12.53 -3.58 -1.03
C ASP A 63 12.39 -4.46 -2.28
N THR A 64 11.93 -3.85 -3.37
CA THR A 64 11.73 -4.56 -4.65
C THR A 64 13.02 -5.14 -5.22
N PRO A 65 14.20 -4.47 -5.17
CA PRO A 65 15.48 -5.07 -5.56
C PRO A 65 15.77 -6.38 -4.82
N SER A 66 15.63 -6.40 -3.50
CA SER A 66 15.85 -7.62 -2.69
C SER A 66 14.90 -8.75 -3.07
N ARG A 67 13.62 -8.43 -3.30
CA ARG A 67 12.61 -9.39 -3.78
C ARG A 67 12.93 -9.92 -5.16
N TYR A 68 13.48 -9.07 -6.02
CA TYR A 68 13.89 -9.45 -7.38
C TYR A 68 15.08 -10.42 -7.34
N GLU A 69 16.08 -10.17 -6.50
CA GLU A 69 17.18 -11.12 -6.30
C GLU A 69 16.69 -12.47 -5.75
N ALA A 70 15.73 -12.44 -4.82
CA ALA A 70 15.09 -13.67 -4.33
C ALA A 70 14.36 -14.42 -5.44
N LEU A 71 13.69 -13.72 -6.37
CA LEU A 71 13.07 -14.30 -7.56
C LEU A 71 14.12 -14.99 -8.45
N LYS A 72 15.22 -14.30 -8.79
CA LYS A 72 16.31 -14.87 -9.60
C LYS A 72 16.90 -16.13 -8.97
N LYS A 73 17.08 -16.10 -7.64
CA LYS A 73 17.54 -17.27 -6.90
C LYS A 73 16.52 -18.42 -6.96
N ALA A 74 15.24 -18.15 -6.76
CA ALA A 74 14.20 -19.19 -6.84
C ALA A 74 14.10 -19.80 -8.25
N VAL A 75 14.26 -19.00 -9.29
CA VAL A 75 14.32 -19.47 -10.68
C VAL A 75 15.51 -20.40 -10.90
N LYS A 76 16.69 -19.99 -10.43
CA LYS A 76 17.92 -20.80 -10.56
C LYS A 76 17.81 -22.14 -9.82
N ASP A 77 17.29 -22.13 -8.60
CA ASP A 77 17.20 -23.31 -7.74
C ASP A 77 16.06 -24.25 -8.16
N ASN A 78 14.97 -23.72 -8.72
CA ASN A 78 13.76 -24.42 -9.20
C ASN A 78 13.28 -25.55 -8.27
N LEU A 79 13.34 -25.36 -6.98
CA LEU A 79 13.05 -26.40 -5.98
C LEU A 79 11.63 -26.98 -6.09
N SER A 80 10.66 -26.17 -6.52
CA SER A 80 9.27 -26.62 -6.71
C SER A 80 9.02 -27.31 -8.05
N GLY A 81 9.96 -27.23 -9.01
CA GLY A 81 9.81 -27.78 -10.36
C GLY A 81 8.76 -27.10 -11.24
N ARG A 82 8.23 -25.91 -10.84
CA ARG A 82 7.08 -25.26 -11.49
C ARG A 82 7.43 -24.20 -12.53
N LEU A 83 8.70 -24.00 -12.88
CA LEU A 83 9.10 -22.93 -13.83
C LEU A 83 8.34 -22.97 -15.15
N GLN A 84 8.09 -24.17 -15.68
CA GLN A 84 7.40 -24.30 -16.96
C GLN A 84 5.93 -23.86 -16.91
N SER A 85 5.26 -24.03 -15.76
CA SER A 85 3.86 -23.65 -15.60
C SER A 85 3.65 -22.15 -15.37
N VAL A 86 4.71 -21.38 -15.08
CA VAL A 86 4.69 -19.92 -14.82
C VAL A 86 5.63 -19.17 -15.76
N LYS A 87 5.89 -19.70 -16.94
CA LYS A 87 6.90 -19.16 -17.87
C LYS A 87 6.56 -17.74 -18.34
N ASN A 88 5.30 -17.47 -18.59
CA ASN A 88 4.86 -16.14 -19.07
C ASN A 88 4.96 -15.08 -17.98
N GLU A 89 4.51 -15.40 -16.76
CA GLU A 89 4.59 -14.54 -15.59
C GLU A 89 6.05 -14.27 -15.21
N LEU A 90 6.89 -15.30 -15.32
CA LEU A 90 8.31 -15.17 -15.07
C LEU A 90 8.98 -14.25 -16.09
N SER A 91 8.72 -14.45 -17.40
CA SER A 91 9.23 -13.55 -18.44
C SER A 91 8.80 -12.10 -18.18
N PHE A 92 7.51 -11.89 -17.90
CA PHE A 92 6.98 -10.57 -17.55
C PHE A 92 7.73 -9.92 -16.39
N ALA A 93 8.02 -10.69 -15.32
CA ALA A 93 8.76 -10.18 -14.17
C ALA A 93 10.22 -9.86 -14.52
N LEU A 94 10.91 -10.78 -15.23
CA LEU A 94 12.31 -10.63 -15.58
C LEU A 94 12.56 -9.45 -16.54
N ASP A 95 11.64 -9.20 -17.47
CA ASP A 95 11.72 -8.07 -18.42
C ASP A 95 11.63 -6.69 -17.73
N ARG A 96 11.25 -6.67 -16.43
CA ARG A 96 11.07 -5.44 -15.61
C ARG A 96 12.15 -5.25 -14.56
N GLU A 97 13.28 -5.89 -14.69
CA GLU A 97 14.41 -5.75 -13.75
C GLU A 97 14.79 -4.28 -13.52
N MET A 98 14.85 -3.51 -14.60
CA MET A 98 15.20 -2.07 -14.54
C MET A 98 14.14 -1.22 -13.81
N ASP A 99 12.92 -1.72 -13.64
CA ASP A 99 11.87 -1.01 -12.89
C ASP A 99 11.97 -1.28 -11.38
N ALA A 100 12.56 -2.41 -10.99
CA ALA A 100 12.61 -2.87 -9.61
C ALA A 100 13.37 -1.91 -8.67
N SER A 101 14.45 -1.27 -9.15
CA SER A 101 15.29 -0.39 -8.35
C SER A 101 14.89 1.08 -8.40
N LYS A 102 14.06 1.52 -9.36
CA LYS A 102 13.80 2.94 -9.64
C LYS A 102 13.46 3.79 -8.41
N LEU A 103 12.57 3.31 -7.55
CA LEU A 103 12.15 4.09 -6.38
C LEU A 103 13.23 4.10 -5.30
N VAL A 104 13.91 2.98 -5.12
CA VAL A 104 15.00 2.84 -4.13
C VAL A 104 16.19 3.71 -4.55
N ASP A 105 16.54 3.73 -5.85
CA ASP A 105 17.60 4.55 -6.40
C ASP A 105 17.28 6.05 -6.23
N LEU A 106 16.04 6.47 -6.56
CA LEU A 106 15.59 7.85 -6.36
C LEU A 106 15.63 8.29 -4.89
N ALA A 107 15.33 7.38 -3.96
CA ALA A 107 15.45 7.66 -2.54
C ALA A 107 16.91 7.77 -2.10
N ALA A 108 17.79 6.90 -2.60
CA ALA A 108 19.23 6.95 -2.33
C ALA A 108 19.91 8.22 -2.90
N GLU A 109 19.35 8.78 -3.96
CA GLU A 109 19.77 10.06 -4.56
C GLU A 109 19.11 11.30 -3.90
N ASP A 110 18.38 11.14 -2.79
CA ASP A 110 17.62 12.20 -2.10
C ASP A 110 16.60 12.93 -3.01
N ARG A 111 16.15 12.30 -4.10
CA ARG A 111 15.17 12.87 -5.02
C ARG A 111 13.72 12.68 -4.57
N ILE A 112 13.46 11.67 -3.77
CA ILE A 112 12.18 11.43 -3.11
C ILE A 112 12.41 11.21 -1.61
N PRO A 113 11.67 11.89 -0.74
CA PRO A 113 11.91 11.83 0.70
C PRO A 113 11.32 10.56 1.32
N MET A 114 12.01 10.03 2.32
CA MET A 114 11.44 9.08 3.26
C MET A 114 10.39 9.76 4.12
N ARG A 115 9.26 9.10 4.31
CA ARG A 115 8.12 9.60 5.11
C ARG A 115 7.57 8.49 6.00
N VAL A 116 6.63 8.84 6.86
CA VAL A 116 5.76 7.85 7.49
C VAL A 116 4.77 7.36 6.45
N THR A 117 4.76 6.07 6.18
CA THR A 117 3.87 5.41 5.22
C THR A 117 3.03 4.35 5.91
N HIS A 118 1.85 4.11 5.39
CA HIS A 118 0.97 3.05 5.89
C HIS A 118 1.44 1.67 5.45
N ASN A 119 1.89 1.55 4.20
CA ASN A 119 2.44 0.36 3.54
C ASN A 119 1.44 -0.79 3.29
N ASP A 120 0.18 -0.63 3.66
CA ASP A 120 -0.92 -1.55 3.33
C ASP A 120 -2.21 -0.73 3.10
N THR A 121 -2.22 0.06 2.01
CA THR A 121 -3.27 1.04 1.71
C THR A 121 -4.44 0.44 0.94
N LYS A 122 -4.81 -0.78 1.28
CA LYS A 122 -5.99 -1.44 0.73
C LYS A 122 -7.27 -0.75 1.16
N ILE A 123 -8.30 -0.86 0.31
CA ILE A 123 -9.61 -0.24 0.58
C ILE A 123 -10.25 -0.74 1.88
N ASN A 124 -10.05 -2.00 2.26
CA ASN A 124 -10.59 -2.57 3.48
C ASN A 124 -9.93 -2.02 4.76
N ASN A 125 -8.84 -1.26 4.63
CA ASN A 125 -8.22 -0.49 5.72
C ASN A 125 -8.79 0.92 5.86
N VAL A 126 -9.93 1.21 5.21
CA VAL A 126 -10.71 2.44 5.38
C VAL A 126 -12.08 2.12 5.98
N LEU A 127 -12.41 2.79 7.09
CA LEU A 127 -13.75 2.77 7.66
C LEU A 127 -14.61 3.85 7.02
N PHE A 128 -15.80 3.46 6.57
CA PHE A 128 -16.82 4.35 6.02
C PHE A 128 -17.99 4.48 6.99
N ASP A 129 -18.48 5.68 7.19
CA ASP A 129 -19.71 5.93 7.96
C ASP A 129 -20.92 5.27 7.28
N SER A 130 -21.71 4.52 8.03
CA SER A 130 -22.84 3.73 7.49
C SER A 130 -24.01 4.58 6.97
N ILE A 131 -24.04 5.88 7.27
CA ILE A 131 -25.14 6.78 6.86
C ILE A 131 -24.66 7.67 5.70
N THR A 132 -23.51 8.33 5.86
CA THR A 132 -23.00 9.32 4.91
C THR A 132 -22.11 8.70 3.84
N ASN A 133 -21.63 7.48 4.05
CA ASN A 133 -20.58 6.83 3.25
C ASN A 133 -19.26 7.64 3.17
N GLU A 134 -19.05 8.62 4.06
CA GLU A 134 -17.76 9.31 4.15
C GLU A 134 -16.70 8.40 4.79
N ALA A 135 -15.46 8.51 4.29
CA ALA A 135 -14.32 7.84 4.91
C ALA A 135 -13.96 8.55 6.23
N ILE A 136 -14.01 7.83 7.34
CA ILE A 136 -13.88 8.39 8.69
C ILE A 136 -12.60 8.00 9.41
N CYS A 137 -11.99 6.87 9.06
CA CYS A 137 -10.78 6.40 9.71
C CYS A 137 -9.97 5.47 8.80
N VAL A 138 -8.64 5.60 8.83
CA VAL A 138 -7.70 4.59 8.34
C VAL A 138 -7.36 3.67 9.51
N ILE A 139 -7.36 2.38 9.27
CA ILE A 139 -7.12 1.32 10.28
C ILE A 139 -5.99 0.39 9.84
N ASP A 140 -5.68 -0.61 10.67
CA ASP A 140 -4.60 -1.58 10.45
C ASP A 140 -3.22 -0.92 10.36
N LEU A 141 -2.84 -0.26 11.46
CA LEU A 141 -1.63 0.56 11.52
C LEU A 141 -0.36 -0.24 11.85
N ASP A 142 -0.39 -1.56 11.73
CA ASP A 142 0.73 -2.43 12.13
C ASP A 142 1.91 -2.39 11.13
N THR A 143 1.65 -1.94 9.90
CA THR A 143 2.64 -1.78 8.85
C THR A 143 3.19 -0.35 8.72
N ILE A 144 2.86 0.54 9.67
CA ILE A 144 3.39 1.91 9.66
C ILE A 144 4.90 1.89 9.94
N MET A 145 5.66 2.32 8.94
CA MET A 145 7.12 2.33 8.94
C MET A 145 7.64 3.52 8.14
N PRO A 146 8.96 3.82 8.22
CA PRO A 146 9.59 4.68 7.21
C PRO A 146 9.42 4.07 5.82
N GLY A 147 9.02 4.88 4.85
CA GLY A 147 8.84 4.42 3.47
C GLY A 147 8.70 5.58 2.49
N LEU A 148 8.43 5.24 1.24
CA LEU A 148 8.16 6.20 0.18
C LEU A 148 6.65 6.33 0.00
N SER A 149 6.13 7.55 -0.08
CA SER A 149 4.68 7.77 -0.32
C SER A 149 4.16 7.09 -1.58
N LEU A 150 5.06 6.81 -2.53
CA LEU A 150 4.75 6.07 -3.75
C LEU A 150 4.44 4.59 -3.51
N TYR A 151 4.89 4.01 -2.39
CA TYR A 151 4.48 2.66 -1.99
C TYR A 151 2.99 2.63 -1.64
N ASP A 152 2.54 3.59 -0.82
CA ASP A 152 1.12 3.74 -0.47
C ASP A 152 0.27 3.99 -1.71
N PHE A 153 0.76 4.83 -2.64
CA PHE A 153 0.07 5.09 -3.91
C PHE A 153 -0.08 3.81 -4.74
N GLY A 154 1.02 3.09 -4.96
CA GLY A 154 1.01 1.87 -5.77
C GLY A 154 0.10 0.79 -5.21
N ASP A 155 0.12 0.57 -3.90
CA ASP A 155 -0.72 -0.42 -3.23
C ASP A 155 -2.20 -0.04 -3.26
N SER A 156 -2.50 1.25 -3.08
CA SER A 156 -3.87 1.78 -3.20
C SER A 156 -4.44 1.57 -4.61
N ILE A 157 -3.66 1.83 -5.66
CA ILE A 157 -4.11 1.63 -7.05
C ILE A 157 -4.26 0.15 -7.35
N ARG A 158 -3.34 -0.69 -6.90
CA ARG A 158 -3.40 -2.14 -7.06
C ARG A 158 -4.67 -2.75 -6.47
N SER A 159 -5.15 -2.22 -5.35
CA SER A 159 -6.35 -2.72 -4.66
C SER A 159 -7.63 -1.97 -5.03
N GLY A 160 -7.53 -0.68 -5.37
CA GLY A 160 -8.66 0.22 -5.48
C GLY A 160 -9.09 0.61 -6.89
N ALA A 161 -8.25 0.36 -7.90
CA ALA A 161 -8.53 0.74 -9.28
C ALA A 161 -8.53 -0.46 -10.26
N VAL A 162 -8.71 -1.68 -9.75
CA VAL A 162 -8.77 -2.89 -10.56
C VAL A 162 -10.20 -3.36 -10.79
N THR A 163 -10.43 -4.07 -11.90
CA THR A 163 -11.76 -4.55 -12.30
C THR A 163 -12.16 -5.87 -11.64
N SER A 164 -11.19 -6.61 -11.10
CA SER A 164 -11.37 -7.94 -10.51
C SER A 164 -11.01 -7.97 -9.02
N ASP A 165 -11.34 -9.07 -8.36
CA ASP A 165 -10.93 -9.33 -6.99
C ASP A 165 -9.43 -9.62 -6.91
N GLU A 166 -8.81 -9.40 -5.74
CA GLU A 166 -7.36 -9.57 -5.52
C GLU A 166 -6.88 -11.00 -5.84
N ASN A 167 -7.74 -12.00 -5.67
CA ASN A 167 -7.44 -13.42 -5.89
C ASN A 167 -7.96 -13.96 -7.24
N GLU A 168 -8.34 -13.10 -8.19
CA GLU A 168 -8.77 -13.54 -9.52
C GLU A 168 -7.63 -14.26 -10.25
N GLN A 169 -7.93 -15.48 -10.73
CA GLN A 169 -6.96 -16.30 -11.45
C GLN A 169 -7.02 -16.13 -12.96
N ASP A 170 -8.14 -15.63 -13.45
CA ASP A 170 -8.36 -15.37 -14.88
C ASP A 170 -7.80 -13.99 -15.23
N LEU A 171 -6.64 -13.96 -15.85
CA LEU A 171 -5.94 -12.72 -16.22
C LEU A 171 -6.72 -11.87 -17.22
N ASP A 172 -7.62 -12.47 -18.02
CA ASP A 172 -8.46 -11.74 -18.98
C ASP A 172 -9.50 -10.86 -18.29
N LYS A 173 -9.83 -11.16 -17.03
CA LYS A 173 -10.72 -10.34 -16.19
C LYS A 173 -9.98 -9.25 -15.43
N TYR A 174 -8.64 -9.33 -15.37
CA TYR A 174 -7.83 -8.39 -14.59
C TYR A 174 -7.50 -7.15 -15.44
N GLY A 175 -8.02 -6.02 -15.06
CA GLY A 175 -7.80 -4.77 -15.77
C GLY A 175 -7.77 -3.57 -14.83
N LEU A 176 -7.27 -2.45 -15.35
CA LEU A 176 -7.28 -1.16 -14.65
C LEU A 176 -8.54 -0.38 -15.05
N ASP A 177 -9.33 0.02 -14.06
CA ASP A 177 -10.43 0.98 -14.26
C ASP A 177 -9.87 2.42 -14.21
N ILE A 178 -9.84 3.06 -15.37
CA ILE A 178 -9.28 4.40 -15.53
C ILE A 178 -10.10 5.47 -14.81
N ALA A 179 -11.41 5.29 -14.65
CA ALA A 179 -12.26 6.24 -13.94
C ALA A 179 -11.98 6.19 -12.43
N LEU A 180 -11.89 4.97 -11.87
CA LEU A 180 -11.49 4.76 -10.46
C LEU A 180 -10.07 5.27 -10.21
N PHE A 181 -9.12 4.96 -11.10
CA PHE A 181 -7.75 5.47 -11.02
C PHE A 181 -7.70 6.99 -10.95
N LYS A 182 -8.39 7.68 -11.86
CA LYS A 182 -8.46 9.16 -11.88
C LYS A 182 -9.07 9.70 -10.60
N SER A 183 -10.20 9.15 -10.18
CA SER A 183 -10.93 9.60 -8.99
C SER A 183 -10.11 9.42 -7.72
N TYR A 184 -9.36 8.33 -7.62
CA TYR A 184 -8.44 8.08 -6.50
C TYR A 184 -7.26 9.05 -6.51
N THR A 185 -6.61 9.21 -7.66
CA THR A 185 -5.37 10.00 -7.82
C THR A 185 -5.58 11.48 -7.58
N CYS A 186 -6.73 12.04 -7.97
CA CYS A 186 -7.04 13.47 -7.82
C CYS A 186 -6.82 14.01 -6.42
N LEU A 187 -6.91 13.20 -5.36
CA LEU A 187 -6.80 13.67 -3.98
C LEU A 187 -5.53 13.27 -3.26
N LEU A 188 -4.85 12.24 -3.68
CA LEU A 188 -3.50 11.97 -3.17
C LEU A 188 -2.53 13.11 -3.51
N TYR A 189 -2.73 13.74 -4.68
CA TYR A 189 -1.91 14.87 -5.13
C TYR A 189 -2.41 16.26 -4.69
N THR A 190 -3.67 16.38 -4.26
CA THR A 190 -4.22 17.66 -3.77
C THR A 190 -4.08 17.84 -2.26
N SER A 191 -3.60 16.85 -1.53
CA SER A 191 -3.10 17.06 -0.17
C SER A 191 -1.86 17.96 -0.25
N PRO A 192 -1.82 19.12 0.46
CA PRO A 192 -0.70 20.04 0.36
C PRO A 192 0.61 19.31 0.65
N SER A 193 1.53 19.40 -0.30
CA SER A 193 2.89 18.95 -0.08
C SER A 193 3.51 19.80 1.01
N PRO A 194 4.33 19.27 1.93
CA PRO A 194 5.10 20.08 2.86
C PRO A 194 6.05 21.09 2.19
N ARG A 195 6.19 21.04 0.85
CA ARG A 195 6.90 22.06 0.06
C ARG A 195 6.03 23.26 -0.29
N ASP A 196 4.73 23.19 -0.02
CA ASP A 196 3.75 24.27 -0.31
C ASP A 196 3.37 25.07 0.95
N ALA A 197 4.08 24.82 2.08
CA ALA A 197 3.95 25.54 3.34
C ALA A 197 5.16 26.42 3.64
#